data_be02eb2b1519ad4e54135ebf8cbdaae3
#
_entry.id   be02eb2b1519ad4e54135ebf8cbdaae3
#
_cell.length_a   1.000
_cell.length_b   1.000
_cell.length_c   1.000
_cell.angle_alpha   90.00
_cell.angle_beta   90.00
_cell.angle_gamma   90.00
#
_symmetry.space_group_name_H-M   'P 1'
#
loop_
_entity.id
_entity.type
_entity.pdbx_description
1 polymer ?
#
loop_
_entity_poly.entity_id
_entity_poly.type
_entity_poly.pdbx_seq_one_letter_code
_entity_poly.pdbx_strand_id
1 'polypeptide(L)'
;MINIRPDEISNIIRQQIESYDQEVQIENVGTVLQVGDGIARVYGLEQAMAGELLEFEDKTVGIALNLENDNVGAVLMGTGLNILEGSAVRATGKIAQIPVGDGFLGRVVNALAVPIDGKGDIVTSESRLVESMAPGIITRKSVCEPVQTGITAIDAMIPIGRGQRELIIGDRQTGKTSVALDTIINQKTEDVICVYVAIGQKASSVASIVSTLEEKGALSYTIIVAANADDPATLQYIAPYTGAALAEYFMYKGKATLVVYDDLSKQASAYRQMSLLLRRPPGREAYPGDVFYLHSRLLERAAKLSDALGGGSMTALPIIETQAGDVSAYIPTNVISITDGQIFLAGDLFNAGIRPAINVGISVSRVGSAAQIKAMKQVAGKLKLELAQFAELEAFSQFASDLDAATQAQLATGQRLREMLKQAQNSPIPVAEQVAVIYTGINGYLDDVPVADVKEFILKLRAYLRNSVPEFINGINTDKKLSPEGEEMLKKAIAAVK
;
A
#
# COMPACT_ATOMS: atom_id res chain seq x y z
N MET A 1 -77.74 -7.90 19.05
CA MET A 1 -77.35 -6.60 18.40
C MET A 1 -76.36 -5.92 19.33
N ILE A 2 -75.13 -5.84 18.92
CA ILE A 2 -74.07 -5.15 19.69
C ILE A 2 -74.25 -3.65 19.40
N ASN A 3 -74.75 -2.93 20.43
CA ASN A 3 -74.83 -1.47 20.35
C ASN A 3 -73.48 -0.86 20.55
N ILE A 4 -72.81 -0.55 19.50
CA ILE A 4 -71.52 0.20 19.50
C ILE A 4 -71.90 1.66 19.74
N ARG A 5 -71.39 2.25 20.83
CA ARG A 5 -71.64 3.67 21.16
C ARG A 5 -70.87 4.58 20.23
N PRO A 6 -71.41 5.72 19.78
CA PRO A 6 -70.76 6.66 18.92
C PRO A 6 -69.36 7.15 19.45
N ASP A 7 -69.24 7.21 20.78
CA ASP A 7 -67.99 7.60 21.45
C ASP A 7 -66.87 6.56 21.32
N GLU A 8 -67.20 5.26 21.22
CA GLU A 8 -66.24 4.18 21.00
C GLU A 8 -65.73 4.19 19.57
N ILE A 9 -66.60 4.48 18.59
CA ILE A 9 -66.20 4.65 17.19
C ILE A 9 -65.28 5.86 17.06
N SER A 10 -65.58 6.98 17.71
CA SER A 10 -64.78 8.19 17.71
C SER A 10 -63.39 7.98 18.31
N ASN A 11 -63.29 7.20 19.39
CA ASN A 11 -62.03 6.85 20.03
C ASN A 11 -61.18 5.87 19.19
N ILE A 12 -61.80 4.90 18.53
CA ILE A 12 -61.11 3.98 17.63
C ILE A 12 -60.61 4.71 16.40
N ILE A 13 -61.40 5.62 15.82
CA ILE A 13 -60.97 6.46 14.69
C ILE A 13 -59.82 7.41 15.13
N ARG A 14 -59.91 7.98 16.33
CA ARG A 14 -58.85 8.82 16.87
C ARG A 14 -57.56 8.04 17.13
N GLN A 15 -57.65 6.85 17.71
CA GLN A 15 -56.50 5.94 17.86
C GLN A 15 -55.91 5.50 16.53
N GLN A 16 -56.73 5.24 15.52
CA GLN A 16 -56.26 4.91 14.19
C GLN A 16 -55.61 6.13 13.49
N ILE A 17 -56.13 7.35 13.67
CA ILE A 17 -55.53 8.57 13.14
C ILE A 17 -54.23 8.89 13.88
N GLU A 18 -54.17 8.73 15.19
CA GLU A 18 -52.95 8.91 15.98
C GLU A 18 -51.89 7.85 15.67
N SER A 19 -52.29 6.63 15.30
CA SER A 19 -51.37 5.60 14.79
C SER A 19 -50.98 5.79 13.30
N TYR A 20 -51.70 6.65 12.57
CA TYR A 20 -51.42 7.02 11.18
C TYR A 20 -50.39 8.17 11.09
N ASP A 21 -50.10 8.84 12.21
CA ASP A 21 -49.08 9.85 12.34
C ASP A 21 -47.68 9.25 12.65
N GLN A 22 -47.50 7.96 12.43
CA GLN A 22 -46.16 7.43 12.13
C GLN A 22 -45.77 8.04 10.79
N GLU A 23 -44.76 8.89 10.82
CA GLU A 23 -44.07 9.38 9.63
C GLU A 23 -44.08 8.27 8.58
N VAL A 24 -44.77 8.50 7.47
CA VAL A 24 -44.58 7.71 6.26
C VAL A 24 -43.15 7.98 5.88
N GLN A 25 -42.22 7.22 6.42
CA GLN A 25 -40.90 7.10 5.84
C GLN A 25 -41.20 6.57 4.46
N ILE A 26 -41.08 7.43 3.47
CA ILE A 26 -41.08 7.04 2.06
C ILE A 26 -39.83 6.16 1.94
N GLU A 27 -40.02 4.85 2.18
CA GLU A 27 -38.96 3.89 1.93
C GLU A 27 -38.71 3.95 0.43
N ASN A 28 -37.51 4.40 0.05
CA ASN A 28 -37.07 4.42 -1.33
C ASN A 28 -36.81 2.96 -1.74
N VAL A 29 -37.85 2.27 -2.17
CA VAL A 29 -37.86 0.84 -2.49
C VAL A 29 -37.89 0.70 -4.01
N GLY A 30 -36.96 -0.05 -4.54
CA GLY A 30 -36.88 -0.42 -5.93
C GLY A 30 -37.11 -1.91 -6.16
N THR A 31 -37.16 -2.31 -7.41
CA THR A 31 -37.32 -3.70 -7.84
C THR A 31 -36.16 -4.12 -8.72
N VAL A 32 -35.61 -5.31 -8.48
CA VAL A 32 -34.55 -5.90 -9.29
C VAL A 32 -35.10 -6.22 -10.69
N LEU A 33 -34.56 -5.57 -11.71
CA LEU A 33 -34.86 -5.87 -13.10
C LEU A 33 -34.03 -7.01 -13.66
N GLN A 34 -32.77 -7.06 -13.26
CA GLN A 34 -31.80 -8.06 -13.72
C GLN A 34 -30.72 -8.23 -12.66
N VAL A 35 -30.30 -9.45 -12.44
CA VAL A 35 -29.16 -9.78 -11.54
C VAL A 35 -28.27 -10.80 -12.23
N GLY A 36 -26.94 -10.64 -12.09
CA GLY A 36 -25.96 -11.60 -12.61
C GLY A 36 -24.54 -11.04 -12.49
N ASP A 37 -23.57 -11.93 -12.34
CA ASP A 37 -22.14 -11.61 -12.31
C ASP A 37 -21.73 -10.54 -11.27
N GLY A 38 -22.42 -10.51 -10.11
CA GLY A 38 -22.17 -9.54 -9.04
C GLY A 38 -22.75 -8.15 -9.27
N ILE A 39 -23.65 -7.99 -10.26
CA ILE A 39 -24.31 -6.73 -10.57
C ILE A 39 -25.83 -6.93 -10.54
N ALA A 40 -26.55 -5.94 -10.03
CA ALA A 40 -27.99 -5.83 -10.13
C ALA A 40 -28.40 -4.52 -10.80
N ARG A 41 -29.41 -4.57 -11.67
CA ARG A 41 -30.10 -3.39 -12.20
C ARG A 41 -31.43 -3.27 -11.46
N VAL A 42 -31.65 -2.12 -10.85
CA VAL A 42 -32.78 -1.87 -9.96
C VAL A 42 -33.60 -0.70 -10.52
N TYR A 43 -34.91 -0.90 -10.62
CA TYR A 43 -35.86 0.13 -11.04
C TYR A 43 -36.46 0.82 -9.80
N GLY A 44 -36.76 2.11 -9.89
CA GLY A 44 -37.57 2.81 -8.88
C GLY A 44 -36.79 3.43 -7.71
N LEU A 45 -35.47 3.44 -7.70
CA LEU A 45 -34.65 4.10 -6.70
C LEU A 45 -34.28 5.53 -7.11
N GLU A 46 -35.29 6.39 -7.33
CA GLU A 46 -35.09 7.75 -7.91
C GLU A 46 -34.28 8.69 -7.00
N GLN A 47 -34.28 8.45 -5.69
CA GLN A 47 -33.55 9.28 -4.69
C GLN A 47 -32.23 8.69 -4.27
N ALA A 48 -31.81 7.55 -4.83
CA ALA A 48 -30.55 6.92 -4.46
C ALA A 48 -29.36 7.79 -4.86
N MET A 49 -28.38 7.87 -3.97
CA MET A 49 -27.14 8.61 -4.20
C MET A 49 -26.05 7.68 -4.78
N ALA A 50 -25.14 8.24 -5.56
CA ALA A 50 -23.96 7.49 -6.00
C ALA A 50 -23.11 7.10 -4.77
N GLY A 51 -22.73 5.80 -4.66
CA GLY A 51 -22.01 5.26 -3.52
C GLY A 51 -22.90 4.87 -2.33
N GLU A 52 -24.21 4.99 -2.46
CA GLU A 52 -25.15 4.60 -1.41
C GLU A 52 -25.26 3.08 -1.28
N LEU A 53 -25.41 2.62 -0.03
CA LEU A 53 -25.67 1.22 0.27
C LEU A 53 -27.14 0.87 -0.03
N LEU A 54 -27.32 -0.20 -0.77
CA LEU A 54 -28.61 -0.79 -1.11
C LEU A 54 -28.74 -2.12 -0.38
N GLU A 55 -29.86 -2.35 0.30
CA GLU A 55 -30.16 -3.60 1.00
C GLU A 55 -31.15 -4.40 0.18
N PHE A 56 -30.77 -5.61 -0.20
CA PHE A 56 -31.61 -6.57 -0.92
C PHE A 56 -32.43 -7.42 0.06
N GLU A 57 -33.48 -8.05 -0.42
CA GLU A 57 -34.40 -8.86 0.39
C GLU A 57 -33.70 -10.00 1.13
N ASP A 58 -32.66 -10.60 0.54
CA ASP A 58 -31.83 -11.64 1.13
C ASP A 58 -30.76 -11.12 2.12
N LYS A 59 -30.80 -9.79 2.44
CA LYS A 59 -29.81 -9.05 3.24
C LYS A 59 -28.44 -8.89 2.57
N THR A 60 -28.30 -9.25 1.31
CA THR A 60 -27.12 -8.86 0.54
C THR A 60 -27.08 -7.34 0.43
N VAL A 61 -25.88 -6.78 0.60
CA VAL A 61 -25.65 -5.35 0.46
C VAL A 61 -25.05 -5.07 -0.92
N GLY A 62 -25.54 -4.03 -1.58
CA GLY A 62 -24.98 -3.52 -2.82
C GLY A 62 -24.58 -2.05 -2.69
N ILE A 63 -23.82 -1.55 -3.64
CA ILE A 63 -23.50 -0.13 -3.77
C ILE A 63 -24.08 0.39 -5.08
N ALA A 64 -24.81 1.49 -5.04
CA ALA A 64 -25.28 2.22 -6.21
C ALA A 64 -24.09 2.86 -6.93
N LEU A 65 -23.72 2.35 -8.11
CA LEU A 65 -22.54 2.80 -8.85
C LEU A 65 -22.89 3.56 -10.12
N ASN A 66 -23.99 3.21 -10.79
CA ASN A 66 -24.44 3.84 -12.01
C ASN A 66 -25.89 4.32 -11.82
N LEU A 67 -26.10 5.63 -11.89
CA LEU A 67 -27.43 6.22 -11.76
C LEU A 67 -27.90 6.62 -13.17
N GLU A 68 -28.91 5.91 -13.68
CA GLU A 68 -29.57 6.20 -14.96
C GLU A 68 -30.97 6.75 -14.68
N ASN A 69 -31.62 7.32 -15.70
CA ASN A 69 -32.94 7.95 -15.54
C ASN A 69 -34.01 6.99 -15.00
N ASP A 70 -33.97 5.73 -15.46
CA ASP A 70 -35.01 4.74 -15.16
C ASP A 70 -34.53 3.59 -14.28
N ASN A 71 -33.22 3.50 -14.04
CA ASN A 71 -32.64 2.41 -13.25
C ASN A 71 -31.34 2.77 -12.57
N VAL A 72 -31.01 2.03 -11.51
CA VAL A 72 -29.76 2.12 -10.79
C VAL A 72 -28.96 0.84 -11.02
N GLY A 73 -27.75 0.98 -11.53
CA GLY A 73 -26.77 -0.10 -11.60
C GLY A 73 -26.10 -0.27 -10.26
N ALA A 74 -26.41 -1.33 -9.54
CA ALA A 74 -25.85 -1.68 -8.26
C ALA A 74 -24.79 -2.78 -8.38
N VAL A 75 -23.76 -2.67 -7.60
CA VAL A 75 -22.67 -3.64 -7.50
C VAL A 75 -22.83 -4.40 -6.19
N LEU A 76 -22.95 -5.73 -6.25
CA LEU A 76 -23.24 -6.56 -5.10
C LEU A 76 -21.98 -6.84 -4.28
N MET A 77 -22.09 -6.71 -2.97
CA MET A 77 -21.03 -7.02 -1.99
C MET A 77 -21.11 -8.50 -1.55
N GLY A 78 -21.32 -9.38 -2.50
CA GLY A 78 -21.48 -10.81 -2.25
C GLY A 78 -21.75 -11.57 -3.53
N THR A 79 -22.10 -12.84 -3.43
CA THR A 79 -22.34 -13.71 -4.59
C THR A 79 -23.64 -13.40 -5.33
N GLY A 80 -24.62 -12.78 -4.65
CA GLY A 80 -25.93 -12.46 -5.22
C GLY A 80 -26.76 -13.68 -5.65
N LEU A 81 -26.39 -14.89 -5.24
CA LEU A 81 -27.02 -16.14 -5.68
C LEU A 81 -28.50 -16.28 -5.28
N ASN A 82 -28.90 -15.62 -4.19
CA ASN A 82 -30.27 -15.69 -3.65
C ASN A 82 -31.14 -14.51 -4.11
N ILE A 83 -30.59 -13.56 -4.86
CA ILE A 83 -31.34 -12.43 -5.36
C ILE A 83 -32.06 -12.86 -6.64
N LEU A 84 -33.37 -12.65 -6.68
CA LEU A 84 -34.21 -12.97 -7.84
C LEU A 84 -34.65 -11.71 -8.56
N GLU A 85 -34.92 -11.82 -9.84
CA GLU A 85 -35.60 -10.77 -10.59
C GLU A 85 -37.00 -10.53 -10.00
N GLY A 86 -37.36 -9.27 -9.79
CA GLY A 86 -38.60 -8.89 -9.10
C GLY A 86 -38.45 -8.72 -7.59
N SER A 87 -37.30 -9.12 -6.97
CA SER A 87 -37.06 -8.90 -5.54
C SER A 87 -37.02 -7.42 -5.18
N ALA A 88 -37.41 -7.09 -3.96
CA ALA A 88 -37.35 -5.73 -3.44
C ALA A 88 -35.93 -5.33 -3.04
N VAL A 89 -35.61 -4.07 -3.27
CA VAL A 89 -34.34 -3.44 -2.88
C VAL A 89 -34.63 -2.12 -2.19
N ARG A 90 -34.03 -1.89 -1.04
CA ARG A 90 -34.20 -0.67 -0.26
C ARG A 90 -32.93 0.18 -0.27
N ALA A 91 -33.04 1.45 -0.60
CA ALA A 91 -31.99 2.44 -0.40
C ALA A 91 -31.89 2.76 1.10
N THR A 92 -30.65 2.71 1.64
CA THR A 92 -30.43 2.87 3.09
C THR A 92 -30.25 4.32 3.53
N GLY A 93 -30.10 5.27 2.62
CA GLY A 93 -29.74 6.65 2.89
C GLY A 93 -28.29 6.83 3.41
N LYS A 94 -27.48 5.76 3.39
CA LYS A 94 -26.11 5.78 3.91
C LYS A 94 -25.09 5.50 2.81
N ILE A 95 -24.11 6.37 2.71
CA ILE A 95 -22.94 6.13 1.86
C ILE A 95 -22.11 4.99 2.44
N ALA A 96 -21.45 4.21 1.57
CA ALA A 96 -20.64 3.07 1.96
C ALA A 96 -19.57 3.44 2.99
N GLN A 97 -19.63 2.81 4.14
CA GLN A 97 -18.71 3.03 5.26
C GLN A 97 -18.32 1.71 5.91
N ILE A 98 -17.15 1.70 6.56
CA ILE A 98 -16.62 0.54 7.28
C ILE A 98 -16.38 0.89 8.75
N PRO A 99 -16.46 -0.09 9.66
CA PRO A 99 -16.02 0.09 11.03
C PRO A 99 -14.50 0.31 11.07
N VAL A 100 -14.04 1.17 11.98
CA VAL A 100 -12.62 1.47 12.19
C VAL A 100 -12.33 1.54 13.69
N GLY A 101 -11.11 1.26 14.10
CA GLY A 101 -10.73 1.30 15.50
C GLY A 101 -9.39 0.61 15.77
N ASP A 102 -8.89 0.79 17.00
CA ASP A 102 -7.63 0.17 17.44
C ASP A 102 -7.73 -1.37 17.50
N GLY A 103 -8.94 -1.91 17.64
CA GLY A 103 -9.20 -3.36 17.66
C GLY A 103 -8.87 -4.08 16.35
N PHE A 104 -8.61 -3.35 15.26
CA PHE A 104 -8.18 -3.93 13.99
C PHE A 104 -6.69 -4.29 13.94
N LEU A 105 -5.87 -3.78 14.87
CA LEU A 105 -4.45 -4.10 14.91
C LEU A 105 -4.24 -5.60 15.16
N GLY A 106 -3.39 -6.22 14.37
CA GLY A 106 -3.11 -7.64 14.44
C GLY A 106 -4.18 -8.56 13.84
N ARG A 107 -5.17 -8.00 13.14
CA ARG A 107 -6.30 -8.75 12.58
C ARG A 107 -6.20 -8.88 11.07
N VAL A 108 -6.81 -9.95 10.58
CA VAL A 108 -7.02 -10.19 9.14
C VAL A 108 -8.51 -10.04 8.85
N VAL A 109 -8.83 -9.12 7.94
CA VAL A 109 -10.21 -8.78 7.59
C VAL A 109 -10.42 -8.88 6.07
N ASN A 110 -11.69 -9.01 5.66
CA ASN A 110 -12.05 -8.94 4.25
C ASN A 110 -12.21 -7.47 3.77
N ALA A 111 -12.61 -7.30 2.52
CA ALA A 111 -12.83 -5.97 1.91
C ALA A 111 -13.92 -5.13 2.60
N LEU A 112 -14.80 -5.73 3.39
CA LEU A 112 -15.84 -5.07 4.16
C LEU A 112 -15.47 -4.83 5.63
N ALA A 113 -14.18 -5.02 5.97
CA ALA A 113 -13.65 -4.95 7.34
C ALA A 113 -14.26 -5.99 8.31
N VAL A 114 -14.79 -7.11 7.79
CA VAL A 114 -15.25 -8.24 8.59
C VAL A 114 -14.06 -9.17 8.87
N PRO A 115 -13.84 -9.59 10.14
CA PRO A 115 -12.71 -10.46 10.47
C PRO A 115 -12.86 -11.85 9.84
N ILE A 116 -11.75 -12.36 9.31
CA ILE A 116 -11.66 -13.70 8.68
C ILE A 116 -10.58 -14.58 9.31
N ASP A 117 -9.97 -14.12 10.41
CA ASP A 117 -8.87 -14.77 11.12
C ASP A 117 -9.30 -15.74 12.22
N GLY A 118 -10.60 -15.95 12.41
CA GLY A 118 -11.15 -16.84 13.43
C GLY A 118 -10.99 -16.34 14.89
N LYS A 119 -10.52 -15.10 15.09
CA LYS A 119 -10.29 -14.52 16.43
C LYS A 119 -11.54 -13.81 17.01
N GLY A 120 -12.72 -14.03 16.44
CA GLY A 120 -13.98 -13.40 16.85
C GLY A 120 -14.18 -12.00 16.29
N ASP A 121 -15.34 -11.41 16.59
CA ASP A 121 -15.75 -10.11 16.08
C ASP A 121 -14.91 -8.96 16.65
N ILE A 122 -14.79 -7.90 15.87
CA ILE A 122 -14.11 -6.66 16.28
C ILE A 122 -15.19 -5.66 16.72
N VAL A 123 -15.21 -5.34 18.00
CA VAL A 123 -16.15 -4.34 18.54
C VAL A 123 -15.58 -2.95 18.35
N THR A 124 -16.28 -2.11 17.59
CA THR A 124 -15.91 -0.71 17.37
C THR A 124 -17.14 0.18 17.42
N SER A 125 -16.97 1.42 17.84
CA SER A 125 -18.02 2.44 17.85
C SER A 125 -17.87 3.47 16.74
N GLU A 126 -16.76 3.47 16.03
CA GLU A 126 -16.44 4.45 15.01
C GLU A 126 -16.52 3.82 13.61
N SER A 127 -16.95 4.62 12.63
CA SER A 127 -16.98 4.22 11.22
C SER A 127 -16.40 5.33 10.34
N ARG A 128 -15.88 4.98 9.18
CA ARG A 128 -15.38 5.91 8.17
C ARG A 128 -15.92 5.55 6.79
N LEU A 129 -16.11 6.58 5.98
CA LEU A 129 -16.47 6.39 4.58
C LEU A 129 -15.38 5.58 3.86
N VAL A 130 -15.79 4.62 3.06
CA VAL A 130 -14.89 3.83 2.20
C VAL A 130 -14.21 4.77 1.19
N GLU A 131 -14.99 5.61 0.53
CA GLU A 131 -14.49 6.67 -0.34
C GLU A 131 -14.60 8.01 0.39
N SER A 132 -13.48 8.52 0.90
CA SER A 132 -13.37 9.83 1.52
C SER A 132 -12.52 10.76 0.67
N MET A 133 -12.78 12.06 0.77
CA MET A 133 -12.00 13.07 0.07
C MET A 133 -10.57 13.13 0.63
N ALA A 134 -9.61 13.29 -0.27
CA ALA A 134 -8.21 13.48 0.12
C ALA A 134 -8.03 14.79 0.93
N PRO A 135 -7.04 14.85 1.84
CA PRO A 135 -6.70 16.08 2.54
C PRO A 135 -6.41 17.22 1.56
N GLY A 136 -6.98 18.41 1.81
CA GLY A 136 -6.77 19.60 0.98
C GLY A 136 -5.34 20.16 1.08
N ILE A 137 -4.97 21.08 0.20
CA ILE A 137 -3.62 21.66 0.11
C ILE A 137 -3.19 22.31 1.42
N ILE A 138 -4.07 23.09 2.06
CA ILE A 138 -3.78 23.83 3.30
C ILE A 138 -3.57 22.90 4.49
N THR A 139 -4.16 21.71 4.44
CA THR A 139 -4.09 20.70 5.52
C THR A 139 -2.86 19.80 5.43
N ARG A 140 -2.06 19.94 4.38
CA ARG A 140 -0.84 19.15 4.16
C ARG A 140 0.41 19.89 4.63
N LYS A 141 1.42 19.12 5.01
CA LYS A 141 2.78 19.56 5.30
C LYS A 141 3.73 18.88 4.31
N SER A 142 4.83 19.54 3.97
CA SER A 142 5.87 18.93 3.13
C SER A 142 6.48 17.70 3.80
N VAL A 143 6.75 16.67 3.00
CA VAL A 143 7.38 15.43 3.45
C VAL A 143 8.85 15.69 3.78
N CYS A 144 9.25 15.44 5.02
CA CYS A 144 10.61 15.66 5.52
C CYS A 144 11.10 14.57 6.49
N GLU A 145 10.25 13.63 6.86
CA GLU A 145 10.59 12.54 7.77
C GLU A 145 10.75 11.24 6.96
N PRO A 146 11.81 10.44 7.17
CA PRO A 146 11.99 9.19 6.44
C PRO A 146 11.04 8.09 6.89
N VAL A 147 10.64 7.24 5.95
CA VAL A 147 10.21 5.87 6.21
C VAL A 147 11.43 4.99 6.03
N GLN A 148 11.91 4.39 7.09
CA GLN A 148 13.04 3.46 7.01
C GLN A 148 12.53 2.11 6.49
N THR A 149 12.89 1.76 5.26
CA THR A 149 12.47 0.48 4.67
C THR A 149 13.26 -0.70 5.19
N GLY A 150 14.47 -0.44 5.71
CA GLY A 150 15.41 -1.47 6.10
C GLY A 150 16.12 -2.11 4.89
N ILE A 151 15.88 -1.61 3.68
CA ILE A 151 16.52 -2.06 2.45
C ILE A 151 17.56 -1.02 2.05
N THR A 152 18.83 -1.38 2.19
CA THR A 152 19.96 -0.45 2.01
C THR A 152 19.92 0.27 0.66
N ALA A 153 19.58 -0.42 -0.41
CA ALA A 153 19.51 0.17 -1.74
C ALA A 153 18.42 1.24 -1.86
N ILE A 154 17.27 1.04 -1.21
CA ILE A 154 16.15 1.99 -1.21
C ILE A 154 16.48 3.19 -0.32
N ASP A 155 16.81 2.94 0.94
CA ASP A 155 17.05 4.01 1.92
C ASP A 155 18.21 4.92 1.54
N ALA A 156 19.19 4.38 0.79
CA ALA A 156 20.35 5.15 0.30
C ALA A 156 20.07 5.95 -0.98
N MET A 157 19.37 5.37 -1.96
CA MET A 157 19.32 5.91 -3.33
C MET A 157 17.92 6.38 -3.76
N ILE A 158 16.86 5.83 -3.15
CA ILE A 158 15.45 6.08 -3.50
C ILE A 158 14.66 6.26 -2.20
N PRO A 159 15.03 7.20 -1.33
CA PRO A 159 14.45 7.32 0.00
C PRO A 159 12.96 7.66 -0.06
N ILE A 160 12.20 7.05 0.84
CA ILE A 160 10.77 7.22 0.97
C ILE A 160 10.48 8.06 2.21
N GLY A 161 9.62 9.06 2.09
CA GLY A 161 9.21 9.91 3.20
C GLY A 161 7.83 9.56 3.75
N ARG A 162 7.60 9.89 5.02
CA ARG A 162 6.29 9.73 5.69
C ARG A 162 5.25 10.65 5.05
N GLY A 163 4.26 10.05 4.39
CA GLY A 163 3.25 10.75 3.61
C GLY A 163 3.47 10.75 2.10
N GLN A 164 4.53 10.10 1.63
CA GLN A 164 4.85 9.94 0.20
C GLN A 164 4.11 8.75 -0.41
N ARG A 165 3.90 8.80 -1.73
CA ARG A 165 3.41 7.70 -2.55
C ARG A 165 4.55 7.19 -3.41
N GLU A 166 5.08 6.02 -3.11
CA GLU A 166 6.19 5.44 -3.87
C GLU A 166 5.74 4.13 -4.52
N LEU A 167 5.78 4.09 -5.84
CA LEU A 167 5.34 2.94 -6.62
C LEU A 167 6.42 1.83 -6.60
N ILE A 168 6.01 0.60 -6.34
CA ILE A 168 6.83 -0.60 -6.56
C ILE A 168 6.34 -1.27 -7.84
N ILE A 169 7.18 -1.31 -8.88
CA ILE A 169 6.81 -1.78 -10.20
C ILE A 169 7.80 -2.81 -10.73
N GLY A 170 7.30 -3.81 -11.44
CA GLY A 170 8.14 -4.85 -12.07
C GLY A 170 7.33 -6.09 -12.45
N ASP A 171 7.99 -7.02 -13.14
CA ASP A 171 7.37 -8.26 -13.61
C ASP A 171 6.99 -9.22 -12.46
N ARG A 172 6.27 -10.28 -12.78
CA ARG A 172 5.96 -11.35 -11.83
C ARG A 172 7.22 -11.91 -11.21
N GLN A 173 7.15 -12.23 -9.90
CA GLN A 173 8.23 -12.90 -9.15
C GLN A 173 9.57 -12.11 -9.10
N THR A 174 9.58 -10.81 -9.31
CA THR A 174 10.77 -9.97 -9.16
C THR A 174 11.05 -9.50 -7.73
N GLY A 175 10.21 -9.90 -6.77
CA GLY A 175 10.38 -9.56 -5.34
C GLY A 175 9.62 -8.33 -4.87
N LYS A 176 8.60 -7.84 -5.60
CA LYS A 176 7.77 -6.68 -5.21
C LYS A 176 7.17 -6.82 -3.81
N THR A 177 6.48 -7.93 -3.57
CA THR A 177 5.89 -8.26 -2.26
C THR A 177 6.96 -8.37 -1.16
N SER A 178 8.15 -8.91 -1.47
CA SER A 178 9.25 -9.02 -0.49
C SER A 178 9.74 -7.64 -0.05
N VAL A 179 9.89 -6.69 -0.97
CA VAL A 179 10.25 -5.29 -0.64
C VAL A 179 9.21 -4.66 0.29
N ALA A 180 7.93 -4.87 0.01
CA ALA A 180 6.85 -4.35 0.85
C ALA A 180 6.85 -5.00 2.25
N LEU A 181 7.05 -6.33 2.33
CA LEU A 181 7.10 -7.04 3.61
C LEU A 181 8.32 -6.66 4.44
N ASP A 182 9.51 -6.54 3.85
CA ASP A 182 10.71 -6.05 4.53
C ASP A 182 10.49 -4.65 5.10
N THR A 183 9.81 -3.78 4.33
CA THR A 183 9.45 -2.44 4.81
C THR A 183 8.51 -2.51 6.01
N ILE A 184 7.49 -3.36 5.99
CA ILE A 184 6.57 -3.55 7.14
C ILE A 184 7.33 -4.09 8.35
N ILE A 185 8.15 -5.13 8.18
CA ILE A 185 8.93 -5.75 9.27
C ILE A 185 9.84 -4.73 9.95
N ASN A 186 10.43 -3.81 9.18
CA ASN A 186 11.32 -2.78 9.71
C ASN A 186 10.60 -1.71 10.56
N GLN A 187 9.27 -1.58 10.45
CA GLN A 187 8.51 -0.56 11.19
C GLN A 187 8.36 -0.87 12.70
N LYS A 188 8.80 -2.04 13.16
CA LYS A 188 8.68 -2.47 14.57
C LYS A 188 9.21 -1.44 15.58
N THR A 189 10.27 -0.73 15.22
CA THR A 189 10.95 0.27 16.09
C THR A 189 10.64 1.72 15.70
N GLU A 190 9.84 1.93 14.65
CA GLU A 190 9.62 3.24 14.03
C GLU A 190 8.26 3.87 14.39
N ASP A 191 7.45 3.21 15.24
CA ASP A 191 6.09 3.63 15.64
C ASP A 191 5.19 3.95 14.42
N VAL A 192 5.21 3.08 13.41
CA VAL A 192 4.40 3.19 12.20
C VAL A 192 3.40 2.04 12.17
N ILE A 193 2.12 2.37 12.04
CA ILE A 193 1.05 1.39 11.88
C ILE A 193 0.96 1.00 10.42
N CYS A 194 0.95 -0.29 10.14
CA CYS A 194 0.95 -0.82 8.79
C CYS A 194 -0.41 -1.39 8.40
N VAL A 195 -0.79 -1.20 7.13
CA VAL A 195 -1.95 -1.84 6.51
C VAL A 195 -1.48 -2.53 5.25
N TYR A 196 -1.64 -3.84 5.19
CA TYR A 196 -1.34 -4.61 3.98
C TYR A 196 -2.63 -5.02 3.30
N VAL A 197 -2.82 -4.60 2.06
CA VAL A 197 -4.02 -4.90 1.27
C VAL A 197 -3.66 -5.91 0.18
N ALA A 198 -4.11 -7.14 0.35
CA ALA A 198 -3.98 -8.20 -0.65
C ALA A 198 -5.17 -8.14 -1.63
N ILE A 199 -4.90 -7.91 -2.91
CA ILE A 199 -5.93 -7.72 -3.93
C ILE A 199 -5.82 -8.83 -4.98
N GLY A 200 -6.83 -9.68 -5.09
CA GLY A 200 -6.88 -10.75 -6.08
C GLY A 200 -5.73 -11.75 -5.94
N GLN A 201 -5.18 -11.94 -4.75
CA GLN A 201 -4.14 -12.91 -4.48
C GLN A 201 -4.74 -14.27 -4.10
N LYS A 202 -3.94 -15.33 -4.27
CA LYS A 202 -4.33 -16.66 -3.80
C LYS A 202 -4.39 -16.68 -2.28
N ALA A 203 -5.39 -17.32 -1.69
CA ALA A 203 -5.54 -17.47 -0.25
C ALA A 203 -4.27 -18.07 0.43
N SER A 204 -3.60 -19.03 -0.24
CA SER A 204 -2.34 -19.58 0.22
C SER A 204 -1.19 -18.57 0.31
N SER A 205 -1.15 -17.61 -0.62
CA SER A 205 -0.15 -16.53 -0.60
C SER A 205 -0.42 -15.57 0.56
N VAL A 206 -1.68 -15.21 0.77
CA VAL A 206 -2.09 -14.36 1.90
C VAL A 206 -1.76 -15.06 3.24
N ALA A 207 -2.07 -16.34 3.37
CA ALA A 207 -1.73 -17.12 4.57
C ALA A 207 -0.21 -17.15 4.84
N SER A 208 0.62 -17.29 3.80
CA SER A 208 2.08 -17.23 3.93
C SER A 208 2.57 -15.86 4.40
N ILE A 209 1.96 -14.78 3.92
CA ILE A 209 2.28 -13.41 4.36
C ILE A 209 1.91 -13.21 5.84
N VAL A 210 0.71 -13.65 6.25
CA VAL A 210 0.27 -13.60 7.64
C VAL A 210 1.27 -14.34 8.55
N SER A 211 1.63 -15.57 8.19
CA SER A 211 2.60 -16.37 8.94
C SER A 211 3.97 -15.68 9.04
N THR A 212 4.46 -15.13 7.93
CA THR A 212 5.75 -14.39 7.93
C THR A 212 5.72 -13.17 8.84
N LEU A 213 4.64 -12.38 8.80
CA LEU A 213 4.50 -11.20 9.66
C LEU A 213 4.34 -11.59 11.14
N GLU A 214 3.67 -12.70 11.43
CA GLU A 214 3.52 -13.24 12.78
C GLU A 214 4.86 -13.72 13.33
N GLU A 215 5.62 -14.54 12.58
CA GLU A 215 6.95 -15.03 12.96
C GLU A 215 7.94 -13.90 13.23
N LYS A 216 7.86 -12.80 12.48
CA LYS A 216 8.71 -11.61 12.68
C LYS A 216 8.17 -10.68 13.77
N GLY A 217 7.01 -10.97 14.34
CA GLY A 217 6.34 -10.14 15.34
C GLY A 217 5.85 -8.80 14.79
N ALA A 218 5.65 -8.72 13.47
CA ALA A 218 5.17 -7.52 12.78
C ALA A 218 3.64 -7.45 12.69
N LEU A 219 2.94 -8.57 12.93
CA LEU A 219 1.49 -8.62 12.86
C LEU A 219 0.84 -7.71 13.93
N SER A 220 1.45 -7.54 15.10
CA SER A 220 0.88 -6.76 16.21
C SER A 220 0.58 -5.29 15.89
N TYR A 221 1.29 -4.70 14.93
CA TYR A 221 1.08 -3.31 14.45
C TYR A 221 0.62 -3.28 12.99
N THR A 222 0.21 -4.42 12.43
CA THR A 222 -0.22 -4.54 11.04
C THR A 222 -1.67 -5.01 10.96
N ILE A 223 -2.44 -4.38 10.07
CA ILE A 223 -3.78 -4.82 9.67
C ILE A 223 -3.67 -5.44 8.29
N ILE A 224 -4.28 -6.60 8.07
CA ILE A 224 -4.31 -7.24 6.75
C ILE A 224 -5.74 -7.19 6.23
N VAL A 225 -5.90 -6.59 5.05
CA VAL A 225 -7.17 -6.58 4.31
C VAL A 225 -7.02 -7.52 3.12
N ALA A 226 -7.81 -8.56 3.07
CA ALA A 226 -7.74 -9.57 2.02
C ALA A 226 -8.99 -9.57 1.15
N ALA A 227 -8.78 -9.46 -0.17
CA ALA A 227 -9.74 -9.78 -1.21
C ALA A 227 -9.06 -10.80 -2.13
N ASN A 228 -9.43 -12.06 -1.98
CA ASN A 228 -8.78 -13.18 -2.65
C ASN A 228 -9.13 -13.23 -4.16
N ALA A 229 -8.44 -14.08 -4.90
CA ALA A 229 -8.65 -14.21 -6.34
C ALA A 229 -10.01 -14.86 -6.71
N ASP A 230 -10.61 -15.60 -5.78
CA ASP A 230 -11.93 -16.22 -5.88
C ASP A 230 -13.07 -15.32 -5.38
N ASP A 231 -12.74 -14.20 -4.74
CA ASP A 231 -13.74 -13.21 -4.34
C ASP A 231 -14.30 -12.44 -5.55
N PRO A 232 -15.56 -12.00 -5.48
CA PRO A 232 -16.15 -11.13 -6.51
C PRO A 232 -15.29 -9.91 -6.84
N ALA A 233 -15.33 -9.48 -8.12
CA ALA A 233 -14.59 -8.31 -8.57
C ALA A 233 -14.89 -7.04 -7.75
N THR A 234 -16.09 -6.95 -7.20
CA THR A 234 -16.55 -5.87 -6.33
C THR A 234 -15.76 -5.76 -5.04
N LEU A 235 -15.46 -6.88 -4.40
CA LEU A 235 -14.65 -6.92 -3.19
C LEU A 235 -13.18 -6.58 -3.49
N GLN A 236 -12.65 -7.05 -4.62
CA GLN A 236 -11.31 -6.69 -5.08
C GLN A 236 -11.19 -5.17 -5.41
N TYR A 237 -12.27 -4.56 -5.91
CA TYR A 237 -12.34 -3.13 -6.16
C TYR A 237 -12.31 -2.31 -4.86
N ILE A 238 -13.08 -2.72 -3.85
CA ILE A 238 -13.25 -1.97 -2.60
C ILE A 238 -12.09 -2.14 -1.64
N ALA A 239 -11.45 -3.30 -1.60
CA ALA A 239 -10.39 -3.62 -0.64
C ALA A 239 -9.33 -2.53 -0.46
N PRO A 240 -8.79 -1.88 -1.51
CA PRO A 240 -7.83 -0.78 -1.34
C PRO A 240 -8.41 0.43 -0.62
N TYR A 241 -9.65 0.77 -0.87
CA TYR A 241 -10.33 1.88 -0.20
C TYR A 241 -10.59 1.57 1.27
N THR A 242 -10.96 0.32 1.59
CA THR A 242 -11.06 -0.17 2.97
C THR A 242 -9.73 -0.05 3.70
N GLY A 243 -8.64 -0.49 3.07
CA GLY A 243 -7.29 -0.34 3.62
C GLY A 243 -6.92 1.12 3.86
N ALA A 244 -7.24 2.00 2.92
CA ALA A 244 -7.02 3.44 3.08
C ALA A 244 -7.84 4.03 4.24
N ALA A 245 -9.12 3.67 4.38
CA ALA A 245 -9.98 4.17 5.45
C ALA A 245 -9.52 3.70 6.84
N LEU A 246 -9.03 2.45 6.97
CA LEU A 246 -8.42 1.93 8.20
C LEU A 246 -7.12 2.70 8.54
N ALA A 247 -6.26 2.98 7.58
CA ALA A 247 -5.04 3.75 7.80
C ALA A 247 -5.33 5.21 8.14
N GLU A 248 -6.30 5.85 7.49
CA GLU A 248 -6.72 7.22 7.77
C GLU A 248 -7.21 7.42 9.21
N TYR A 249 -7.85 6.41 9.78
CA TYR A 249 -8.26 6.47 11.18
C TYR A 249 -7.08 6.79 12.11
N PHE A 250 -5.96 6.12 11.93
CA PHE A 250 -4.75 6.36 12.70
C PHE A 250 -4.04 7.64 12.28
N MET A 251 -4.01 7.96 10.99
CA MET A 251 -3.43 9.20 10.48
C MET A 251 -4.07 10.43 11.10
N TYR A 252 -5.41 10.48 11.18
CA TYR A 252 -6.14 11.58 11.81
C TYR A 252 -6.05 11.59 13.35
N LYS A 253 -5.58 10.50 13.96
CA LYS A 253 -5.17 10.44 15.37
C LYS A 253 -3.71 10.89 15.59
N GLY A 254 -3.06 11.46 14.59
CA GLY A 254 -1.69 11.94 14.67
C GLY A 254 -0.61 10.86 14.54
N LYS A 255 -0.99 9.62 14.17
CA LYS A 255 -0.04 8.52 13.98
C LYS A 255 0.56 8.50 12.57
N ALA A 256 1.74 7.91 12.44
CA ALA A 256 2.30 7.57 11.14
C ALA A 256 1.75 6.22 10.68
N THR A 257 1.30 6.15 9.43
CA THR A 257 0.77 4.91 8.82
C THR A 257 1.45 4.61 7.50
N LEU A 258 1.53 3.33 7.18
CA LEU A 258 2.04 2.79 5.93
C LEU A 258 1.00 1.86 5.32
N VAL A 259 0.57 2.13 4.09
CA VAL A 259 -0.37 1.27 3.37
C VAL A 259 0.32 0.65 2.15
N VAL A 260 0.27 -0.66 2.05
CA VAL A 260 0.73 -1.42 0.88
C VAL A 260 -0.47 -1.91 0.10
N TYR A 261 -0.52 -1.67 -1.20
CA TYR A 261 -1.56 -2.18 -2.10
C TYR A 261 -0.97 -3.23 -3.05
N ASP A 262 -1.19 -4.50 -2.79
CA ASP A 262 -0.61 -5.62 -3.54
C ASP A 262 -1.70 -6.45 -4.24
N ASP A 263 -2.08 -6.19 -5.50
CA ASP A 263 -1.59 -5.15 -6.40
C ASP A 263 -2.75 -4.35 -7.04
N LEU A 264 -2.47 -3.11 -7.42
CA LEU A 264 -3.45 -2.24 -8.07
C LEU A 264 -3.75 -2.62 -9.53
N SER A 265 -2.90 -3.42 -10.19
CA SER A 265 -3.19 -3.96 -11.53
C SER A 265 -4.44 -4.84 -11.50
N LYS A 266 -4.61 -5.62 -10.43
CA LYS A 266 -5.80 -6.47 -10.23
C LYS A 266 -7.02 -5.66 -9.86
N GLN A 267 -6.87 -4.61 -9.03
CA GLN A 267 -7.96 -3.67 -8.80
C GLN A 267 -8.47 -3.06 -10.11
N ALA A 268 -7.57 -2.59 -10.96
CA ALA A 268 -7.94 -2.05 -12.27
C ALA A 268 -8.67 -3.08 -13.14
N SER A 269 -8.21 -4.34 -13.12
CA SER A 269 -8.86 -5.43 -13.86
C SER A 269 -10.27 -5.72 -13.34
N ALA A 270 -10.44 -5.75 -12.02
CA ALA A 270 -11.75 -5.89 -11.37
C ALA A 270 -12.69 -4.74 -11.74
N TYR A 271 -12.20 -3.50 -11.71
CA TYR A 271 -12.97 -2.32 -12.11
C TYR A 271 -13.35 -2.35 -13.59
N ARG A 272 -12.46 -2.80 -14.48
CA ARG A 272 -12.76 -3.02 -15.90
C ARG A 272 -13.89 -4.03 -16.07
N GLN A 273 -13.83 -5.17 -15.37
CA GLN A 273 -14.87 -6.20 -15.41
C GLN A 273 -16.22 -5.63 -15.01
N MET A 274 -16.31 -4.96 -13.85
CA MET A 274 -17.54 -4.33 -13.37
C MET A 274 -18.09 -3.28 -14.35
N SER A 275 -17.21 -2.43 -14.88
CA SER A 275 -17.60 -1.36 -15.81
C SER A 275 -18.17 -1.92 -17.12
N LEU A 276 -17.59 -3.00 -17.64
CA LEU A 276 -18.11 -3.68 -18.83
C LEU A 276 -19.47 -4.34 -18.58
N LEU A 277 -19.66 -4.96 -17.43
CA LEU A 277 -20.94 -5.54 -17.04
C LEU A 277 -22.03 -4.47 -16.86
N LEU A 278 -21.67 -3.30 -16.33
CA LEU A 278 -22.54 -2.11 -16.26
C LEU A 278 -22.71 -1.40 -17.62
N ARG A 279 -22.19 -1.96 -18.70
CA ARG A 279 -22.25 -1.43 -20.08
C ARG A 279 -21.65 -0.03 -20.24
N ARG A 280 -20.69 0.35 -19.39
CA ARG A 280 -19.92 1.58 -19.59
C ARG A 280 -19.04 1.45 -20.84
N PRO A 281 -18.92 2.49 -21.66
CA PRO A 281 -18.14 2.42 -22.90
C PRO A 281 -16.65 2.15 -22.57
N PRO A 282 -16.02 1.14 -23.20
CA PRO A 282 -14.60 0.85 -23.01
C PRO A 282 -13.70 1.86 -23.74
N GLY A 283 -12.57 2.19 -23.12
CA GLY A 283 -11.49 2.97 -23.71
C GLY A 283 -10.25 2.11 -24.05
N ARG A 284 -9.06 2.67 -23.84
CA ARG A 284 -7.78 1.97 -24.09
C ARG A 284 -7.70 0.68 -23.26
N GLU A 285 -7.28 -0.41 -23.91
CA GLU A 285 -7.16 -1.75 -23.30
C GLU A 285 -8.47 -2.22 -22.61
N ALA A 286 -9.62 -1.77 -23.13
CA ALA A 286 -10.96 -2.00 -22.60
C ALA A 286 -11.19 -1.46 -21.17
N TYR A 287 -10.33 -0.63 -20.64
CA TYR A 287 -10.58 0.08 -19.38
C TYR A 287 -11.60 1.21 -19.56
N PRO A 288 -12.42 1.49 -18.54
CA PRO A 288 -13.31 2.65 -18.59
C PRO A 288 -12.51 3.96 -18.55
N GLY A 289 -13.08 5.05 -19.05
CA GLY A 289 -12.40 6.34 -19.16
C GLY A 289 -11.97 6.97 -17.83
N ASP A 290 -12.58 6.54 -16.73
CA ASP A 290 -12.32 7.02 -15.37
C ASP A 290 -11.33 6.16 -14.56
N VAL A 291 -10.63 5.20 -15.20
CA VAL A 291 -9.67 4.34 -14.48
C VAL A 291 -8.49 5.12 -13.88
N PHE A 292 -8.11 6.24 -14.48
CA PHE A 292 -7.13 7.15 -13.88
C PHE A 292 -7.65 7.72 -12.55
N TYR A 293 -8.90 8.15 -12.52
CA TYR A 293 -9.54 8.67 -11.32
C TYR A 293 -9.70 7.62 -10.23
N LEU A 294 -9.90 6.34 -10.59
CA LEU A 294 -9.90 5.22 -9.65
C LEU A 294 -8.65 5.21 -8.76
N HIS A 295 -7.46 5.25 -9.36
CA HIS A 295 -6.20 5.21 -8.63
C HIS A 295 -5.82 6.57 -8.03
N SER A 296 -6.11 7.68 -8.71
CA SER A 296 -5.75 9.00 -8.20
C SER A 296 -6.52 9.37 -6.92
N ARG A 297 -7.84 9.11 -6.86
CA ARG A 297 -8.62 9.38 -5.64
C ARG A 297 -8.23 8.48 -4.47
N LEU A 298 -7.72 7.27 -4.72
CA LEU A 298 -7.16 6.39 -3.70
C LEU A 298 -5.82 6.91 -3.19
N LEU A 299 -4.88 7.15 -4.09
CA LEU A 299 -3.49 7.48 -3.76
C LEU A 299 -3.33 8.92 -3.24
N GLU A 300 -4.18 9.87 -3.66
CA GLU A 300 -4.16 11.23 -3.12
C GLU A 300 -4.56 11.33 -1.64
N ARG A 301 -5.19 10.31 -1.08
CA ARG A 301 -5.49 10.21 0.35
C ARG A 301 -4.21 10.06 1.20
N ALA A 302 -3.14 9.51 0.60
CA ALA A 302 -1.83 9.43 1.24
C ALA A 302 -1.16 10.82 1.28
N ALA A 303 -0.90 11.30 2.49
CA ALA A 303 -0.35 12.62 2.72
C ALA A 303 0.33 12.73 4.10
N LYS A 304 1.16 13.75 4.28
CA LYS A 304 1.60 14.25 5.59
C LYS A 304 0.66 15.38 6.00
N LEU A 305 -0.03 15.22 7.13
CA LEU A 305 -0.91 16.26 7.67
C LEU A 305 -0.12 17.38 8.36
N SER A 306 -0.70 18.56 8.36
CA SER A 306 -0.18 19.71 9.10
C SER A 306 -0.26 19.49 10.61
N ASP A 307 0.56 20.21 11.36
CA ASP A 307 0.60 20.12 12.83
C ASP A 307 -0.75 20.50 13.46
N ALA A 308 -1.53 21.35 12.80
CA ALA A 308 -2.89 21.73 13.22
C ALA A 308 -3.88 20.54 13.21
N LEU A 309 -3.61 19.52 12.40
CA LEU A 309 -4.38 18.27 12.32
C LEU A 309 -3.67 17.10 13.02
N GLY A 310 -2.75 17.39 13.94
CA GLY A 310 -2.05 16.37 14.72
C GLY A 310 -0.78 15.81 14.05
N GLY A 311 -0.37 16.29 12.87
CA GLY A 311 0.89 15.93 12.22
C GLY A 311 1.00 14.46 11.79
N GLY A 312 -0.10 13.71 11.73
CA GLY A 312 -0.10 12.33 11.26
C GLY A 312 0.30 12.20 9.79
N SER A 313 0.59 10.99 9.35
CA SER A 313 0.95 10.72 7.96
C SER A 313 0.41 9.38 7.48
N MET A 314 0.11 9.29 6.19
CA MET A 314 -0.17 8.04 5.50
C MET A 314 0.74 7.92 4.28
N THR A 315 1.65 6.96 4.32
CA THR A 315 2.55 6.62 3.21
C THR A 315 1.93 5.50 2.41
N ALA A 316 1.93 5.60 1.09
CA ALA A 316 1.39 4.57 0.21
C ALA A 316 2.50 3.90 -0.59
N LEU A 317 2.50 2.57 -0.59
CA LEU A 317 3.31 1.73 -1.45
C LEU A 317 2.40 0.92 -2.38
N PRO A 318 1.90 1.51 -3.47
CA PRO A 318 1.19 0.76 -4.50
C PRO A 318 2.15 -0.17 -5.23
N ILE A 319 1.68 -1.38 -5.52
CA ILE A 319 2.38 -2.36 -6.34
C ILE A 319 1.68 -2.46 -7.69
N ILE A 320 2.45 -2.41 -8.76
CA ILE A 320 1.98 -2.63 -10.14
C ILE A 320 2.78 -3.76 -10.77
N GLU A 321 2.08 -4.66 -11.44
CA GLU A 321 2.67 -5.73 -12.21
C GLU A 321 2.84 -5.31 -13.67
N THR A 322 4.06 -5.47 -14.19
CA THR A 322 4.35 -5.31 -15.62
C THR A 322 4.43 -6.66 -16.34
N GLN A 323 4.39 -6.63 -17.65
CA GLN A 323 4.66 -7.77 -18.51
C GLN A 323 5.89 -7.45 -19.37
N ALA A 324 6.92 -8.30 -19.29
CA ALA A 324 8.18 -8.12 -19.99
C ALA A 324 8.85 -6.74 -19.77
N GLY A 325 8.71 -6.17 -18.59
CA GLY A 325 9.28 -4.88 -18.23
C GLY A 325 8.60 -3.66 -18.89
N ASP A 326 7.44 -3.84 -19.54
CA ASP A 326 6.76 -2.75 -20.24
C ASP A 326 6.10 -1.77 -19.25
N VAL A 327 6.78 -0.66 -19.00
CA VAL A 327 6.27 0.45 -18.17
C VAL A 327 5.40 1.43 -18.99
N SER A 328 5.31 1.27 -20.31
CA SER A 328 4.51 2.13 -21.21
C SER A 328 3.06 1.67 -21.35
N ALA A 329 2.70 0.53 -20.79
CA ALA A 329 1.34 0.02 -20.71
C ALA A 329 0.42 1.01 -19.96
N TYR A 330 -0.90 0.90 -20.15
CA TYR A 330 -1.85 1.92 -19.74
C TYR A 330 -1.88 2.11 -18.21
N ILE A 331 -2.02 1.04 -17.43
CA ILE A 331 -2.08 1.14 -15.96
C ILE A 331 -0.73 1.56 -15.33
N PRO A 332 0.44 0.99 -15.71
CA PRO A 332 1.73 1.48 -15.25
C PRO A 332 1.92 2.98 -15.46
N THR A 333 1.68 3.49 -16.68
CA THR A 333 1.82 4.91 -17.02
C THR A 333 0.96 5.81 -16.14
N ASN A 334 -0.31 5.42 -15.92
CA ASN A 334 -1.22 6.17 -15.06
C ASN A 334 -0.70 6.25 -13.62
N VAL A 335 -0.29 5.14 -13.04
CA VAL A 335 0.14 5.10 -11.63
C VAL A 335 1.49 5.80 -11.44
N ILE A 336 2.45 5.69 -12.37
CA ILE A 336 3.71 6.46 -12.36
C ILE A 336 3.41 7.96 -12.33
N SER A 337 2.41 8.44 -13.07
CA SER A 337 2.05 9.86 -13.09
C SER A 337 1.41 10.35 -11.79
N ILE A 338 0.70 9.49 -11.07
CA ILE A 338 0.02 9.82 -9.81
C ILE A 338 1.00 9.81 -8.63
N THR A 339 2.02 8.95 -8.66
CA THR A 339 2.95 8.72 -7.56
C THR A 339 4.10 9.73 -7.52
N ASP A 340 4.75 9.84 -6.37
CA ASP A 340 5.87 10.73 -6.11
C ASP A 340 7.23 10.08 -6.44
N GLY A 341 7.22 8.98 -7.16
CA GLY A 341 8.37 8.21 -7.60
C GLY A 341 8.06 6.74 -7.79
N GLN A 342 9.07 5.99 -8.23
CA GLN A 342 8.95 4.55 -8.45
C GLN A 342 10.23 3.80 -8.14
N ILE A 343 10.08 2.60 -7.60
CA ILE A 343 11.11 1.58 -7.44
C ILE A 343 10.87 0.52 -8.50
N PHE A 344 11.73 0.46 -9.51
CA PHE A 344 11.63 -0.51 -10.58
C PHE A 344 12.44 -1.76 -10.27
N LEU A 345 11.77 -2.91 -10.25
CA LEU A 345 12.39 -4.22 -10.06
C LEU A 345 12.53 -4.94 -11.42
N ALA A 346 13.78 -5.15 -11.83
CA ALA A 346 14.12 -5.71 -13.13
C ALA A 346 14.28 -7.24 -13.05
N GLY A 347 13.65 -7.96 -13.99
CA GLY A 347 13.68 -9.42 -14.03
C GLY A 347 15.05 -9.97 -14.38
N ASP A 348 15.82 -9.30 -15.23
CA ASP A 348 17.20 -9.64 -15.59
C ASP A 348 18.15 -9.60 -14.39
N LEU A 349 18.06 -8.54 -13.57
CA LEU A 349 18.82 -8.43 -12.32
C LEU A 349 18.43 -9.52 -11.32
N PHE A 350 17.13 -9.81 -11.22
CA PHE A 350 16.65 -10.87 -10.32
C PHE A 350 17.20 -12.25 -10.72
N ASN A 351 17.20 -12.55 -12.01
CA ASN A 351 17.72 -13.80 -12.56
C ASN A 351 19.24 -13.89 -12.45
N ALA A 352 19.95 -12.75 -12.52
CA ALA A 352 21.38 -12.66 -12.27
C ALA A 352 21.76 -12.79 -10.78
N GLY A 353 20.78 -13.02 -9.88
CA GLY A 353 21.00 -13.18 -8.44
C GLY A 353 21.26 -11.88 -7.68
N ILE A 354 20.96 -10.72 -8.29
CA ILE A 354 21.02 -9.41 -7.64
C ILE A 354 19.67 -9.20 -6.93
N ARG A 355 19.68 -9.28 -5.61
CA ARG A 355 18.45 -9.18 -4.79
C ARG A 355 18.70 -8.23 -3.61
N PRO A 356 17.86 -7.16 -3.44
CA PRO A 356 16.71 -6.80 -4.30
C PRO A 356 17.14 -6.37 -5.72
N ALA A 357 16.28 -6.68 -6.69
CA ALA A 357 16.55 -6.50 -8.11
C ALA A 357 16.25 -5.06 -8.59
N ILE A 358 16.69 -4.06 -7.83
CA ILE A 358 16.36 -2.65 -8.06
C ILE A 358 17.21 -2.11 -9.21
N ASN A 359 16.55 -1.62 -10.25
CA ASN A 359 17.21 -0.88 -11.32
C ASN A 359 17.35 0.59 -10.88
N VAL A 360 18.57 0.98 -10.53
CA VAL A 360 18.90 2.32 -10.01
C VAL A 360 18.72 3.42 -11.06
N GLY A 361 18.88 3.09 -12.35
CA GLY A 361 18.82 4.06 -13.46
C GLY A 361 17.42 4.62 -13.68
N ILE A 362 16.39 3.78 -13.57
CA ILE A 362 14.99 4.17 -13.82
C ILE A 362 14.15 4.32 -12.55
N SER A 363 14.73 4.00 -11.38
CA SER A 363 14.10 4.23 -10.09
C SER A 363 14.34 5.65 -9.59
N VAL A 364 13.29 6.32 -9.15
CA VAL A 364 13.32 7.74 -8.77
C VAL A 364 12.44 7.97 -7.53
N SER A 365 12.95 8.75 -6.57
CA SER A 365 12.14 9.39 -5.52
C SER A 365 12.12 10.90 -5.75
N ARG A 366 10.92 11.48 -5.90
CA ARG A 366 10.77 12.94 -6.08
C ARG A 366 10.97 13.73 -4.80
N VAL A 367 10.83 13.09 -3.64
CA VAL A 367 11.15 13.68 -2.32
C VAL A 367 12.67 13.69 -2.10
N GLY A 368 13.35 12.62 -2.51
CA GLY A 368 14.80 12.50 -2.49
C GLY A 368 15.39 12.68 -1.09
N SER A 369 16.52 13.36 -1.01
CA SER A 369 17.27 13.50 0.25
C SER A 369 16.54 14.22 1.37
N ALA A 370 15.40 14.91 1.11
CA ALA A 370 14.56 15.46 2.18
C ALA A 370 14.01 14.36 3.11
N ALA A 371 13.81 13.16 2.57
CA ALA A 371 13.38 11.97 3.30
C ALA A 371 14.54 11.10 3.83
N GLN A 372 15.70 11.69 4.11
CA GLN A 372 16.86 10.98 4.68
C GLN A 372 17.32 11.66 5.96
N ILE A 373 17.80 10.85 6.92
CA ILE A 373 18.53 11.37 8.07
C ILE A 373 19.88 11.96 7.63
N LYS A 374 20.43 12.89 8.42
CA LYS A 374 21.70 13.56 8.06
C LYS A 374 22.86 12.59 7.87
N ALA A 375 22.95 11.54 8.69
CA ALA A 375 23.98 10.50 8.55
C ALA A 375 23.91 9.81 7.19
N MET A 376 22.74 9.43 6.71
CA MET A 376 22.56 8.81 5.41
C MET A 376 22.95 9.76 4.27
N LYS A 377 22.53 11.04 4.35
CA LYS A 377 22.94 12.07 3.36
C LYS A 377 24.45 12.22 3.24
N GLN A 378 25.17 12.15 4.38
CA GLN A 378 26.63 12.30 4.42
C GLN A 378 27.33 11.17 3.66
N VAL A 379 26.82 9.94 3.72
CA VAL A 379 27.49 8.76 3.16
C VAL A 379 26.96 8.33 1.79
N ALA A 380 25.66 8.49 1.52
CA ALA A 380 25.01 7.94 0.33
C ALA A 380 25.09 8.85 -0.91
N GLY A 381 25.55 10.10 -0.77
CA GLY A 381 25.44 11.11 -1.82
C GLY A 381 26.08 10.73 -3.17
N LYS A 382 27.14 9.93 -3.16
CA LYS A 382 27.86 9.49 -4.37
C LYS A 382 27.41 8.12 -4.89
N LEU A 383 26.76 7.31 -4.05
CA LEU A 383 26.47 5.90 -4.33
C LEU A 383 25.68 5.71 -5.63
N LYS A 384 24.63 6.52 -5.82
CA LYS A 384 23.78 6.44 -7.01
C LYS A 384 24.56 6.75 -8.30
N LEU A 385 25.43 7.74 -8.26
CA LEU A 385 26.25 8.13 -9.40
C LEU A 385 27.27 7.03 -9.75
N GLU A 386 27.95 6.49 -8.77
CA GLU A 386 28.95 5.43 -8.97
C GLU A 386 28.31 4.16 -9.55
N LEU A 387 27.14 3.77 -9.06
CA LEU A 387 26.42 2.63 -9.61
C LEU A 387 25.85 2.88 -11.02
N ALA A 388 25.43 4.11 -11.33
CA ALA A 388 25.01 4.46 -12.68
C ALA A 388 26.19 4.40 -13.67
N GLN A 389 27.35 4.96 -13.31
CA GLN A 389 28.58 4.87 -14.11
C GLN A 389 29.03 3.41 -14.29
N PHE A 390 28.95 2.61 -13.21
CA PHE A 390 29.27 1.20 -13.29
C PHE A 390 28.36 0.47 -14.29
N ALA A 391 27.04 0.72 -14.28
CA ALA A 391 26.12 0.08 -15.21
C ALA A 391 26.43 0.44 -16.67
N GLU A 392 26.80 1.68 -16.96
CA GLU A 392 27.22 2.12 -18.29
C GLU A 392 28.52 1.44 -18.73
N LEU A 393 29.51 1.38 -17.83
CA LEU A 393 30.79 0.73 -18.11
C LEU A 393 30.66 -0.78 -18.26
N GLU A 394 29.80 -1.43 -17.47
CA GLU A 394 29.48 -2.88 -17.56
C GLU A 394 28.89 -3.21 -18.94
N ALA A 395 27.94 -2.40 -19.41
CA ALA A 395 27.33 -2.55 -20.73
C ALA A 395 28.39 -2.36 -21.84
N PHE A 396 29.27 -1.35 -21.71
CA PHE A 396 30.36 -1.10 -22.67
C PHE A 396 31.42 -2.21 -22.67
N SER A 397 31.76 -2.76 -21.50
CA SER A 397 32.79 -3.81 -21.35
C SER A 397 32.45 -5.12 -22.07
N GLN A 398 31.14 -5.38 -22.33
CA GLN A 398 30.72 -6.54 -23.11
C GLN A 398 31.17 -6.49 -24.59
N PHE A 399 31.47 -5.30 -25.10
CA PHE A 399 31.86 -5.08 -26.50
C PHE A 399 33.32 -4.71 -26.69
N ALA A 400 34.05 -4.32 -25.62
CA ALA A 400 35.43 -3.89 -25.68
C ALA A 400 36.37 -5.03 -25.32
N SER A 401 37.36 -5.29 -26.20
CA SER A 401 38.37 -6.33 -25.99
C SER A 401 39.49 -5.93 -25.01
N ASP A 402 39.81 -4.63 -24.94
CA ASP A 402 40.83 -4.10 -24.05
C ASP A 402 40.33 -2.88 -23.30
N LEU A 403 40.31 -2.98 -21.98
CA LEU A 403 39.98 -1.89 -21.07
C LEU A 403 41.23 -1.34 -20.40
N ASP A 404 41.32 -0.03 -20.28
CA ASP A 404 42.42 0.61 -19.54
C ASP A 404 42.34 0.31 -18.03
N ALA A 405 43.44 0.43 -17.32
CA ALA A 405 43.51 0.08 -15.89
C ALA A 405 42.57 0.90 -15.00
N ALA A 406 42.27 2.16 -15.37
CA ALA A 406 41.36 3.01 -14.63
C ALA A 406 39.89 2.49 -14.75
N THR A 407 39.48 2.14 -15.97
CA THR A 407 38.13 1.55 -16.23
C THR A 407 38.00 0.19 -15.55
N GLN A 408 39.06 -0.65 -15.55
CA GLN A 408 39.06 -1.91 -14.82
C GLN A 408 38.86 -1.73 -13.29
N ALA A 409 39.58 -0.73 -12.72
CA ALA A 409 39.43 -0.39 -11.30
C ALA A 409 37.98 0.09 -10.97
N GLN A 410 37.41 0.96 -11.81
CA GLN A 410 36.03 1.41 -11.65
C GLN A 410 35.03 0.27 -11.74
N LEU A 411 35.17 -0.66 -12.67
CA LEU A 411 34.36 -1.86 -12.78
C LEU A 411 34.46 -2.73 -11.52
N ALA A 412 35.67 -2.94 -11.02
CA ALA A 412 35.92 -3.72 -9.82
C ALA A 412 35.27 -3.09 -8.57
N THR A 413 35.38 -1.76 -8.41
CA THR A 413 34.69 -1.03 -7.32
C THR A 413 33.16 -1.13 -7.46
N GLY A 414 32.63 -0.90 -8.65
CA GLY A 414 31.18 -1.02 -8.90
C GLY A 414 30.62 -2.42 -8.64
N GLN A 415 31.35 -3.48 -8.98
CA GLN A 415 30.97 -4.86 -8.64
C GLN A 415 30.88 -5.07 -7.13
N ARG A 416 31.84 -4.54 -6.36
CA ARG A 416 31.83 -4.63 -4.89
C ARG A 416 30.67 -3.83 -4.29
N LEU A 417 30.41 -2.62 -4.80
CA LEU A 417 29.26 -1.82 -4.36
C LEU A 417 27.91 -2.53 -4.62
N ARG A 418 27.79 -3.17 -5.79
CA ARG A 418 26.60 -3.97 -6.12
C ARG A 418 26.47 -5.19 -5.22
N GLU A 419 27.58 -5.87 -4.90
CA GLU A 419 27.55 -7.03 -3.98
C GLU A 419 27.22 -6.62 -2.56
N MET A 420 27.73 -5.48 -2.10
CA MET A 420 27.42 -4.88 -0.79
C MET A 420 25.92 -4.58 -0.60
N LEU A 421 25.21 -4.23 -1.67
CA LEU A 421 23.78 -3.89 -1.62
C LEU A 421 22.85 -5.12 -1.67
N LYS A 422 23.40 -6.32 -1.90
CA LYS A 422 22.60 -7.54 -1.85
C LYS A 422 22.12 -7.84 -0.44
N GLN A 423 20.84 -8.13 -0.30
CA GLN A 423 20.19 -8.35 0.99
C GLN A 423 19.25 -9.55 0.92
N ALA A 424 19.24 -10.37 1.97
CA ALA A 424 18.31 -11.49 2.08
C ALA A 424 16.87 -10.98 2.37
N GLN A 425 15.88 -11.74 1.93
CA GLN A 425 14.48 -11.48 2.25
C GLN A 425 14.21 -11.61 3.75
N ASN A 426 13.22 -10.86 4.24
CA ASN A 426 12.77 -10.86 5.63
C ASN A 426 13.91 -10.56 6.64
N SER A 427 14.88 -9.74 6.21
CA SER A 427 16.07 -9.37 6.97
C SER A 427 16.40 -7.89 6.82
N PRO A 428 15.51 -6.99 7.21
CA PRO A 428 15.77 -5.56 7.14
C PRO A 428 16.98 -5.15 7.98
N ILE A 429 17.70 -4.15 7.51
CA ILE A 429 18.92 -3.64 8.15
C ILE A 429 18.61 -2.29 8.81
N PRO A 430 18.89 -2.12 10.11
CA PRO A 430 18.72 -0.85 10.80
C PRO A 430 19.57 0.26 10.17
N VAL A 431 19.07 1.49 10.17
CA VAL A 431 19.70 2.64 9.47
C VAL A 431 21.14 2.92 9.90
N ALA A 432 21.46 2.73 11.19
CA ALA A 432 22.84 2.92 11.69
C ALA A 432 23.83 1.94 11.03
N GLU A 433 23.41 0.68 10.86
CA GLU A 433 24.22 -0.32 10.16
C GLU A 433 24.31 -0.05 8.66
N GLN A 434 23.22 0.40 8.03
CA GLN A 434 23.25 0.82 6.63
C GLN A 434 24.25 1.94 6.38
N VAL A 435 24.27 2.95 7.25
CA VAL A 435 25.26 4.06 7.19
C VAL A 435 26.70 3.51 7.25
N ALA A 436 26.97 2.56 8.14
CA ALA A 436 28.30 1.96 8.24
C ALA A 436 28.68 1.16 7.00
N VAL A 437 27.76 0.36 6.47
CA VAL A 437 27.97 -0.43 5.24
C VAL A 437 28.26 0.46 4.04
N ILE A 438 27.44 1.50 3.83
CA ILE A 438 27.62 2.43 2.71
C ILE A 438 28.93 3.22 2.85
N TYR A 439 29.25 3.71 4.06
CA TYR A 439 30.51 4.38 4.34
C TYR A 439 31.70 3.51 3.95
N THR A 440 31.66 2.24 4.28
CA THR A 440 32.73 1.27 3.98
C THR A 440 32.92 1.11 2.48
N GLY A 441 31.84 1.01 1.70
CA GLY A 441 31.89 0.88 0.24
C GLY A 441 32.41 2.13 -0.45
N ILE A 442 31.82 3.30 -0.13
CA ILE A 442 32.12 4.57 -0.80
C ILE A 442 33.53 5.09 -0.52
N ASN A 443 34.09 4.79 0.65
CA ASN A 443 35.45 5.25 0.99
C ASN A 443 36.54 4.25 0.63
N GLY A 444 36.27 3.25 -0.24
CA GLY A 444 37.28 2.34 -0.79
C GLY A 444 37.80 1.27 0.16
N TYR A 445 37.18 1.08 1.34
CA TYR A 445 37.63 0.04 2.27
C TYR A 445 37.36 -1.39 1.77
N LEU A 446 36.58 -1.55 0.72
CA LEU A 446 36.31 -2.82 0.04
C LEU A 446 37.28 -3.12 -1.11
N ASP A 447 38.16 -2.19 -1.52
CA ASP A 447 38.97 -2.34 -2.72
C ASP A 447 39.95 -3.53 -2.65
N ASP A 448 40.46 -3.85 -1.46
CA ASP A 448 41.32 -5.01 -1.21
C ASP A 448 40.53 -6.32 -0.95
N VAL A 449 39.19 -6.26 -0.83
CA VAL A 449 38.36 -7.44 -0.52
C VAL A 449 37.93 -8.08 -1.84
N PRO A 450 38.14 -9.41 -2.02
CA PRO A 450 37.58 -10.14 -3.17
C PRO A 450 36.07 -9.99 -3.24
N VAL A 451 35.50 -9.88 -4.44
CA VAL A 451 34.05 -9.71 -4.63
C VAL A 451 33.23 -10.80 -3.94
N ALA A 452 33.74 -12.05 -3.96
CA ALA A 452 33.08 -13.19 -3.32
C ALA A 452 32.97 -13.05 -1.79
N ASP A 453 33.93 -12.35 -1.16
CA ASP A 453 34.05 -12.22 0.30
C ASP A 453 33.37 -10.96 0.84
N VAL A 454 32.93 -10.04 -0.03
CA VAL A 454 32.29 -8.76 0.38
C VAL A 454 31.09 -9.01 1.31
N LYS A 455 30.24 -9.97 0.97
CA LYS A 455 29.07 -10.30 1.78
C LYS A 455 29.45 -10.76 3.18
N GLU A 456 30.44 -11.63 3.30
CA GLU A 456 30.92 -12.13 4.59
C GLU A 456 31.55 -11.00 5.41
N PHE A 457 32.35 -10.16 4.79
CA PHE A 457 32.96 -9.00 5.41
C PHE A 457 31.89 -8.05 5.99
N ILE A 458 30.85 -7.73 5.24
CA ILE A 458 29.75 -6.88 5.70
C ILE A 458 28.99 -7.50 6.87
N LEU A 459 28.75 -8.82 6.86
CA LEU A 459 28.13 -9.51 7.99
C LEU A 459 28.98 -9.46 9.24
N LYS A 460 30.29 -9.66 9.11
CA LYS A 460 31.23 -9.52 10.23
C LYS A 460 31.28 -8.10 10.79
N LEU A 461 31.33 -7.09 9.91
CA LEU A 461 31.32 -5.69 10.31
C LEU A 461 30.06 -5.33 11.10
N ARG A 462 28.90 -5.72 10.60
CA ARG A 462 27.61 -5.49 11.30
C ARG A 462 27.57 -6.18 12.66
N ALA A 463 28.03 -7.43 12.74
CA ALA A 463 28.11 -8.17 14.01
C ALA A 463 29.08 -7.49 14.98
N TYR A 464 30.23 -7.02 14.51
CA TYR A 464 31.21 -6.30 15.32
C TYR A 464 30.63 -4.99 15.88
N LEU A 465 29.96 -4.20 15.05
CA LEU A 465 29.32 -2.95 15.47
C LEU A 465 28.24 -3.18 16.55
N ARG A 466 27.44 -4.22 16.43
CA ARG A 466 26.43 -4.56 17.43
C ARG A 466 27.03 -4.98 18.78
N ASN A 467 28.08 -5.79 18.74
CA ASN A 467 28.61 -6.43 19.94
C ASN A 467 29.72 -5.60 20.61
N SER A 468 30.58 -4.93 19.83
CA SER A 468 31.79 -4.29 20.33
C SER A 468 31.74 -2.77 20.31
N VAL A 469 30.87 -2.16 19.49
CA VAL A 469 30.78 -0.69 19.34
C VAL A 469 29.32 -0.23 19.32
N PRO A 470 28.49 -0.59 20.34
CA PRO A 470 27.08 -0.18 20.37
C PRO A 470 26.89 1.33 20.46
N GLU A 471 27.91 2.08 20.95
CA GLU A 471 27.89 3.54 21.05
C GLU A 471 27.77 4.20 19.68
N PHE A 472 28.36 3.63 18.62
CA PHE A 472 28.19 4.09 17.26
C PHE A 472 26.73 4.01 16.82
N ILE A 473 26.08 2.85 17.05
CA ILE A 473 24.68 2.62 16.68
C ILE A 473 23.78 3.58 17.45
N ASN A 474 23.98 3.72 18.76
CA ASN A 474 23.22 4.63 19.61
C ASN A 474 23.41 6.10 19.19
N GLY A 475 24.62 6.50 18.87
CA GLY A 475 24.92 7.85 18.41
C GLY A 475 24.17 8.21 17.11
N ILE A 476 24.18 7.31 16.11
CA ILE A 476 23.41 7.53 14.86
C ILE A 476 21.90 7.55 15.14
N ASN A 477 21.39 6.67 16.01
CA ASN A 477 19.96 6.60 16.31
C ASN A 477 19.46 7.83 17.07
N THR A 478 20.30 8.45 17.92
CA THR A 478 19.95 9.63 18.72
C THR A 478 20.16 10.92 17.92
N ASP A 479 21.36 11.13 17.41
CA ASP A 479 21.76 12.40 16.78
C ASP A 479 21.34 12.50 15.33
N LYS A 480 21.00 11.37 14.70
CA LYS A 480 20.64 11.27 13.26
C LYS A 480 21.74 11.78 12.31
N LYS A 481 22.98 11.93 12.82
CA LYS A 481 24.15 12.39 12.05
C LYS A 481 25.38 11.54 12.36
N LEU A 482 26.30 11.45 11.41
CA LEU A 482 27.63 10.87 11.63
C LEU A 482 28.54 11.97 12.20
N SER A 483 28.93 11.83 13.49
CA SER A 483 29.87 12.73 14.15
C SER A 483 31.31 12.35 13.79
N PRO A 484 32.30 13.26 13.94
CA PRO A 484 33.71 12.91 13.74
C PRO A 484 34.19 11.76 14.62
N GLU A 485 33.71 11.70 15.87
CA GLU A 485 34.00 10.62 16.81
C GLU A 485 33.39 9.30 16.34
N GLY A 486 32.13 9.31 15.85
CA GLY A 486 31.46 8.15 15.26
C GLY A 486 32.21 7.66 14.01
N GLU A 487 32.73 8.58 13.18
CA GLU A 487 33.53 8.22 12.01
C GLU A 487 34.84 7.53 12.41
N GLU A 488 35.54 8.00 13.46
CA GLU A 488 36.73 7.34 13.97
C GLU A 488 36.45 5.96 14.56
N MET A 489 35.33 5.81 15.31
CA MET A 489 34.88 4.51 15.80
C MET A 489 34.62 3.53 14.66
N LEU A 490 33.99 4.00 13.57
CA LEU A 490 33.70 3.19 12.39
C LEU A 490 35.01 2.78 11.68
N LYS A 491 35.95 3.68 11.48
CA LYS A 491 37.26 3.37 10.89
C LYS A 491 38.02 2.31 11.69
N LYS A 492 38.00 2.40 13.02
CA LYS A 492 38.59 1.37 13.91
C LYS A 492 37.87 0.03 13.78
N ALA A 493 36.54 0.04 13.72
CA ALA A 493 35.75 -1.18 13.55
C ALA A 493 36.03 -1.87 12.21
N ILE A 494 36.14 -1.09 11.11
CA ILE A 494 36.50 -1.61 9.79
C ILE A 494 37.89 -2.26 9.81
N ALA A 495 38.88 -1.59 10.43
CA ALA A 495 40.24 -2.10 10.56
C ALA A 495 40.34 -3.37 11.42
N ALA A 496 39.47 -3.52 12.43
CA ALA A 496 39.43 -4.71 13.29
C ALA A 496 38.79 -5.94 12.61
N VAL A 497 38.00 -5.74 11.58
CA VAL A 497 37.30 -6.81 10.84
C VAL A 497 38.06 -7.20 9.57
N LYS A 498 38.92 -6.30 9.00
CA LYS A 498 39.84 -6.61 7.91
C LYS A 498 40.88 -7.62 8.36
#